data_536cd3623e34712b09b93494c02c17d7
#
_entry.id   536cd3623e34712b09b93494c02c17d7
#
_cell.length_a   1.000
_cell.length_b   1.000
_cell.length_c   1.000
_cell.angle_alpha   90.00
_cell.angle_beta   90.00
_cell.angle_gamma   90.00
#
_symmetry.space_group_name_H-M   'P 1'
#
loop_
_entity.id
_entity.type
_entity.pdbx_description
1 polymer ?
#
loop_
_entity_poly.entity_id
_entity_poly.type
_entity_poly.pdbx_seq_one_letter_code
_entity_poly.pdbx_strand_id
1 'polypeptide(L)'
;MIFSEYSDSNILIRTGRWADSDSCLCESFTVLSMSDPLIPFDKQADVLLDNIRKVLEKEGTPVLMRFFLSDPANQTARLQEHIVFDCPVSIIGQAPLNGTKIAALVWCRQSAAICRIGERMHKVTERGIDEYWFTSGLSDSEGSYSQTVNLLNELSSGLEAQGLTLESNCMRTWLFVQNIDVNYKGVVDGRNAVFDLHGLTPDTHFIASTGIEGRTADCRNKVMLDAVAVSGPGVLVKHLHGESHLNRTSQYGVRFERGTVVEYPDRRQVYISGTASIDNKGKILYEGDIVRQTERMIENVEVLLKEAGCGFSQVGCMIVYLRDAADYAVVNELFNTRFPDCPRVMVQAPVCRPGWLVEMECIAIY
;
A
#
# COMPACT_ATOMS: atom_id res chain seq x y z
N MET A 1 -8.21 1.85 -17.46
CA MET A 1 -7.54 3.07 -16.89
C MET A 1 -7.18 4.04 -18.01
N ILE A 2 -7.20 5.34 -17.71
CA ILE A 2 -6.66 6.41 -18.57
C ILE A 2 -5.45 6.98 -17.83
N PHE A 3 -4.32 7.03 -18.51
CA PHE A 3 -3.09 7.52 -17.90
C PHE A 3 -2.77 8.93 -18.42
N SER A 4 -2.19 9.75 -17.56
CA SER A 4 -1.66 11.07 -17.90
C SER A 4 -0.37 11.33 -17.14
N GLU A 5 0.53 12.08 -17.77
CA GLU A 5 1.80 12.51 -17.21
C GLU A 5 1.95 14.02 -17.33
N TYR A 6 2.49 14.63 -16.28
CA TYR A 6 2.99 15.99 -16.28
C TYR A 6 4.38 15.99 -15.67
N SER A 7 5.31 16.68 -16.30
CA SER A 7 6.66 16.83 -15.76
C SER A 7 7.20 18.25 -16.02
N ASP A 8 7.97 18.73 -15.07
CA ASP A 8 8.81 19.92 -15.21
C ASP A 8 10.21 19.65 -14.61
N SER A 9 11.04 20.67 -14.45
CA SER A 9 12.39 20.54 -13.90
C SER A 9 12.43 20.00 -12.47
N ASN A 10 11.35 20.10 -11.71
CA ASN A 10 11.31 19.81 -10.28
C ASN A 10 10.51 18.57 -9.94
N ILE A 11 9.48 18.22 -10.71
CA ILE A 11 8.52 17.18 -10.35
C ILE A 11 8.02 16.40 -11.57
N LEU A 12 7.81 15.11 -11.39
CA LEU A 12 7.10 14.20 -12.28
C LEU A 12 5.80 13.76 -11.60
N ILE A 13 4.67 13.95 -12.26
CA ILE A 13 3.34 13.58 -11.79
C ILE A 13 2.73 12.61 -12.79
N ARG A 14 2.38 11.41 -12.33
CA ARG A 14 1.67 10.40 -13.12
C ARG A 14 0.34 10.09 -12.47
N THR A 15 -0.73 10.14 -13.26
CA THR A 15 -2.09 9.84 -12.79
C THR A 15 -2.70 8.72 -13.62
N GLY A 16 -3.16 7.67 -12.94
CA GLY A 16 -4.07 6.66 -13.48
C GLY A 16 -5.50 6.99 -13.05
N ARG A 17 -6.40 7.22 -14.00
CA ARG A 17 -7.79 7.54 -13.74
C ARG A 17 -8.69 6.44 -14.28
N TRP A 18 -9.59 5.98 -13.45
CA TRP A 18 -10.75 5.20 -13.83
C TRP A 18 -12.00 6.08 -13.78
N ALA A 19 -12.85 5.96 -14.76
CA ALA A 19 -14.13 6.62 -14.79
C ALA A 19 -15.17 5.68 -15.38
N ASP A 20 -16.32 5.64 -14.74
CA ASP A 20 -17.50 5.00 -15.28
C ASP A 20 -18.34 6.05 -16.00
N SER A 21 -18.61 5.80 -17.29
CA SER A 21 -19.35 6.74 -18.16
C SER A 21 -20.80 6.95 -17.74
N ASP A 22 -21.40 5.92 -17.11
CA ASP A 22 -22.86 5.91 -16.84
C ASP A 22 -23.17 6.48 -15.47
N SER A 23 -22.25 6.38 -14.50
CA SER A 23 -22.47 6.74 -13.11
C SER A 23 -21.82 8.03 -12.65
N CYS A 24 -21.04 8.69 -13.50
CA CYS A 24 -20.20 9.86 -13.15
C CYS A 24 -19.23 9.57 -11.99
N LEU A 25 -18.87 8.32 -11.74
CA LEU A 25 -17.81 7.95 -10.80
C LEU A 25 -16.47 8.21 -11.44
N CYS A 26 -15.58 8.77 -10.65
CA CYS A 26 -14.19 8.93 -11.05
C CYS A 26 -13.29 8.67 -9.85
N GLU A 27 -12.31 7.81 -10.06
CA GLU A 27 -11.31 7.44 -9.08
C GLU A 27 -9.92 7.57 -9.69
N SER A 28 -9.01 8.22 -9.00
CA SER A 28 -7.67 8.46 -9.52
C SER A 28 -6.57 8.12 -8.52
N PHE A 29 -5.47 7.64 -9.06
CA PHE A 29 -4.23 7.31 -8.34
C PHE A 29 -3.12 8.18 -8.92
N THR A 30 -2.64 9.13 -8.15
CA THR A 30 -1.60 10.06 -8.59
C THR A 30 -0.32 9.83 -7.81
N VAL A 31 0.77 9.56 -8.50
CA VAL A 31 2.12 9.49 -7.92
C VAL A 31 2.86 10.77 -8.29
N LEU A 32 3.37 11.45 -7.26
CA LEU A 32 4.20 12.63 -7.37
C LEU A 32 5.62 12.27 -6.94
N SER A 33 6.59 12.45 -7.84
CA SER A 33 8.01 12.19 -7.60
C SER A 33 8.83 13.42 -7.91
N MET A 34 9.68 13.84 -6.98
CA MET A 34 10.62 14.94 -7.27
C MET A 34 11.62 14.51 -8.33
N SER A 35 12.10 15.46 -9.14
CA SER A 35 13.03 15.20 -10.26
C SER A 35 14.47 15.55 -9.93
N ASP A 36 14.70 16.55 -9.05
CA ASP A 36 16.04 17.02 -8.70
C ASP A 36 16.42 16.62 -7.26
N PRO A 37 17.38 15.70 -7.09
CA PRO A 37 17.84 15.26 -5.77
C PRO A 37 18.66 16.33 -5.01
N LEU A 38 19.16 17.37 -5.69
CA LEU A 38 20.00 18.41 -5.10
C LEU A 38 19.20 19.45 -4.33
N ILE A 39 17.88 19.53 -4.56
CA ILE A 39 17.01 20.47 -3.86
C ILE A 39 16.90 20.06 -2.37
N PRO A 40 17.04 20.98 -1.42
CA PRO A 40 16.82 20.71 0.00
C PRO A 40 15.40 20.18 0.27
N PHE A 41 15.24 19.37 1.35
CA PHE A 41 13.98 18.72 1.69
C PHE A 41 12.79 19.69 1.77
N ASP A 42 12.96 20.82 2.49
CA ASP A 42 11.85 21.78 2.68
C ASP A 42 11.32 22.30 1.34
N LYS A 43 12.21 22.56 0.37
CA LYS A 43 11.82 22.97 -0.98
C LYS A 43 11.18 21.84 -1.79
N GLN A 44 11.65 20.60 -1.63
CA GLN A 44 10.99 19.45 -2.24
C GLN A 44 9.58 19.27 -1.66
N ALA A 45 9.41 19.41 -0.35
CA ALA A 45 8.12 19.30 0.32
C ALA A 45 7.16 20.42 -0.12
N ASP A 46 7.61 21.67 -0.19
CA ASP A 46 6.81 22.80 -0.69
C ASP A 46 6.28 22.53 -2.12
N VAL A 47 7.18 22.17 -3.04
CA VAL A 47 6.81 21.87 -4.43
C VAL A 47 5.82 20.70 -4.50
N LEU A 48 6.08 19.63 -3.74
CA LEU A 48 5.22 18.45 -3.70
C LEU A 48 3.81 18.82 -3.20
N LEU A 49 3.70 19.53 -2.06
CA LEU A 49 2.43 19.89 -1.43
C LEU A 49 1.63 20.87 -2.30
N ASP A 50 2.29 21.84 -2.97
CA ASP A 50 1.63 22.74 -3.90
C ASP A 50 1.04 21.99 -5.12
N ASN A 51 1.74 20.98 -5.62
CA ASN A 51 1.22 20.14 -6.69
C ASN A 51 0.14 19.16 -6.19
N ILE A 52 0.18 18.67 -4.96
CA ILE A 52 -0.92 17.90 -4.37
C ILE A 52 -2.19 18.76 -4.33
N ARG A 53 -2.13 20.04 -3.91
CA ARG A 53 -3.31 20.93 -3.93
C ARG A 53 -3.94 21.03 -5.31
N LYS A 54 -3.12 21.21 -6.37
CA LYS A 54 -3.60 21.23 -7.77
C LYS A 54 -4.21 19.89 -8.21
N VAL A 55 -3.64 18.76 -7.74
CA VAL A 55 -4.22 17.43 -7.98
C VAL A 55 -5.59 17.34 -7.33
N LEU A 56 -5.76 17.77 -6.07
CA LEU A 56 -7.04 17.71 -5.37
C LEU A 56 -8.11 18.59 -6.02
N GLU A 57 -7.75 19.78 -6.50
CA GLU A 57 -8.67 20.65 -7.23
C GLU A 57 -9.24 19.97 -8.49
N LYS A 58 -8.46 19.11 -9.13
CA LYS A 58 -8.82 18.40 -10.36
C LYS A 58 -9.47 17.03 -10.09
N GLU A 59 -8.94 16.26 -9.14
CA GLU A 59 -9.29 14.86 -8.96
C GLU A 59 -10.32 14.64 -7.82
N GLY A 60 -10.58 15.64 -6.98
CA GLY A 60 -11.60 15.60 -5.93
C GLY A 60 -11.07 15.22 -4.54
N THR A 61 -11.89 14.50 -3.77
CA THR A 61 -11.65 14.19 -2.35
C THR A 61 -10.53 13.16 -2.19
N PRO A 62 -9.47 13.44 -1.43
CA PRO A 62 -8.42 12.47 -1.15
C PRO A 62 -8.90 11.41 -0.14
N VAL A 63 -8.89 10.14 -0.53
CA VAL A 63 -9.24 9.01 0.35
C VAL A 63 -8.03 8.39 1.01
N LEU A 64 -6.83 8.61 0.47
CA LEU A 64 -5.54 8.27 1.07
C LEU A 64 -4.45 9.16 0.51
N MET A 65 -3.58 9.66 1.39
CA MET A 65 -2.27 10.20 1.02
C MET A 65 -1.17 9.40 1.70
N ARG A 66 -0.20 8.91 0.93
CA ARG A 66 0.97 8.22 1.48
C ARG A 66 2.24 8.94 1.04
N PHE A 67 3.03 9.37 2.01
CA PHE A 67 4.31 10.03 1.79
C PHE A 67 5.46 9.06 2.08
N PHE A 68 6.42 9.05 1.17
CA PHE A 68 7.64 8.26 1.26
C PHE A 68 8.82 9.18 1.54
N LEU A 69 9.50 9.00 2.67
CA LEU A 69 10.57 9.86 3.14
C LEU A 69 11.92 9.13 3.14
N SER A 70 12.98 9.83 2.73
CA SER A 70 14.34 9.28 2.79
C SER A 70 14.93 9.30 4.21
N ASP A 71 14.56 10.28 5.03
CA ASP A 71 15.04 10.47 6.40
C ASP A 71 13.89 10.93 7.34
N PRO A 72 13.03 9.98 7.78
CA PRO A 72 11.85 10.34 8.56
C PRO A 72 12.18 11.05 9.88
N ALA A 73 13.34 10.78 10.50
CA ALA A 73 13.73 11.43 11.74
C ALA A 73 13.89 12.95 11.60
N ASN A 74 14.42 13.42 10.49
CA ASN A 74 14.58 14.85 10.19
C ASN A 74 13.36 15.46 9.47
N GLN A 75 12.60 14.66 8.74
CA GLN A 75 11.66 15.16 7.72
C GLN A 75 10.21 15.14 8.20
N THR A 76 9.82 14.18 9.07
CA THR A 76 8.40 13.97 9.43
C THR A 76 7.79 15.20 10.11
N ALA A 77 8.43 15.76 11.12
CA ALA A 77 7.88 16.92 11.83
C ALA A 77 7.68 18.12 10.89
N ARG A 78 8.67 18.41 10.04
CA ARG A 78 8.60 19.49 9.05
C ARG A 78 7.48 19.28 8.04
N LEU A 79 7.30 18.04 7.56
CA LEU A 79 6.21 17.70 6.64
C LEU A 79 4.85 17.87 7.32
N GLN A 80 4.70 17.42 8.57
CA GLN A 80 3.45 17.49 9.32
C GLN A 80 3.00 18.94 9.59
N GLU A 81 3.92 19.88 9.78
CA GLU A 81 3.61 21.31 9.95
C GLU A 81 2.88 21.90 8.71
N HIS A 82 3.07 21.33 7.53
CA HIS A 82 2.52 21.82 6.27
C HIS A 82 1.36 20.98 5.71
N ILE A 83 1.06 19.81 6.31
CA ILE A 83 -0.08 18.98 5.94
C ILE A 83 -1.34 19.55 6.58
N VAL A 84 -2.22 20.10 5.74
CA VAL A 84 -3.51 20.69 6.15
C VAL A 84 -4.71 19.91 5.60
N PHE A 85 -4.49 18.67 5.17
CA PHE A 85 -5.53 17.84 4.55
C PHE A 85 -6.26 17.03 5.61
N ASP A 86 -7.59 17.12 5.63
CA ASP A 86 -8.44 16.29 6.51
C ASP A 86 -8.81 14.98 5.77
N CYS A 87 -7.84 14.08 5.73
CA CYS A 87 -7.95 12.78 5.09
C CYS A 87 -7.01 11.77 5.76
N PRO A 88 -7.12 10.46 5.45
CA PRO A 88 -6.14 9.46 5.85
C PRO A 88 -4.74 9.81 5.31
N VAL A 89 -3.79 10.02 6.21
CA VAL A 89 -2.39 10.32 5.86
C VAL A 89 -1.46 9.28 6.46
N SER A 90 -0.64 8.67 5.62
CA SER A 90 0.40 7.71 5.98
C SER A 90 1.78 8.31 5.65
N ILE A 91 2.68 8.40 6.63
CA ILE A 91 4.04 8.94 6.44
C ILE A 91 5.05 7.84 6.78
N ILE A 92 5.82 7.41 5.79
CA ILE A 92 6.67 6.22 5.90
C ILE A 92 8.10 6.58 5.52
N GLY A 93 9.04 6.17 6.34
CA GLY A 93 10.46 6.21 6.03
C GLY A 93 10.85 5.06 5.10
N GLN A 94 10.66 5.29 3.82
CA GLN A 94 11.07 4.47 2.68
C GLN A 94 11.64 5.41 1.62
N ALA A 95 12.95 5.40 1.44
CA ALA A 95 13.62 6.36 0.57
C ALA A 95 13.23 6.18 -0.91
N PRO A 96 12.75 7.22 -1.61
CA PRO A 96 12.59 7.18 -3.06
C PRO A 96 13.92 6.85 -3.75
N LEU A 97 13.92 5.87 -4.64
CA LEU A 97 15.15 5.36 -5.25
C LEU A 97 15.70 6.23 -6.38
N ASN A 98 14.94 7.20 -6.84
CA ASN A 98 15.43 8.21 -7.79
C ASN A 98 16.39 9.25 -7.14
N GLY A 99 16.75 9.07 -5.87
CA GLY A 99 17.68 9.91 -5.12
C GLY A 99 17.04 11.13 -4.47
N THR A 100 15.75 11.36 -4.64
CA THR A 100 15.03 12.48 -4.02
C THR A 100 14.64 12.17 -2.57
N LYS A 101 14.21 13.18 -1.83
CA LYS A 101 13.99 13.06 -0.39
C LYS A 101 12.55 12.73 -0.02
N ILE A 102 11.62 12.94 -0.96
CA ILE A 102 10.19 12.73 -0.75
C ILE A 102 9.50 12.36 -2.06
N ALA A 103 8.52 11.47 -1.96
CA ALA A 103 7.52 11.18 -2.99
C ALA A 103 6.16 11.01 -2.33
N ALA A 104 5.07 11.08 -3.09
CA ALA A 104 3.72 10.84 -2.57
C ALA A 104 2.88 10.00 -3.53
N LEU A 105 2.00 9.18 -2.97
CA LEU A 105 0.84 8.58 -3.62
C LEU A 105 -0.41 9.27 -3.07
N VAL A 106 -1.23 9.81 -3.95
CA VAL A 106 -2.52 10.44 -3.63
C VAL A 106 -3.62 9.67 -4.35
N TRP A 107 -4.55 9.14 -3.59
CA TRP A 107 -5.73 8.47 -4.10
C TRP A 107 -6.96 9.34 -3.88
N CYS A 108 -7.68 9.68 -4.95
CA CYS A 108 -8.85 10.57 -4.90
C CYS A 108 -10.08 9.91 -5.48
N ARG A 109 -11.26 10.35 -4.99
CA ARG A 109 -12.59 10.09 -5.56
C ARG A 109 -13.36 11.39 -5.68
N GLN A 110 -14.06 11.60 -6.79
CA GLN A 110 -14.76 12.87 -7.04
C GLN A 110 -15.97 13.10 -6.13
N SER A 111 -16.69 12.04 -5.79
CA SER A 111 -17.98 12.12 -5.07
C SER A 111 -17.93 11.62 -3.63
N ALA A 112 -16.76 11.29 -3.11
CA ALA A 112 -16.62 10.79 -1.76
C ALA A 112 -16.75 11.91 -0.72
N ALA A 113 -17.49 11.63 0.35
CA ALA A 113 -17.48 12.40 1.59
C ALA A 113 -16.53 11.74 2.59
N ILE A 114 -15.80 12.54 3.35
CA ILE A 114 -14.86 12.03 4.33
C ILE A 114 -15.11 12.67 5.69
N CYS A 115 -14.98 11.90 6.75
CA CYS A 115 -15.00 12.39 8.11
C CYS A 115 -14.07 11.62 9.03
N ARG A 116 -13.47 12.29 9.99
CA ARG A 116 -12.68 11.68 11.04
C ARG A 116 -13.58 11.06 12.09
N ILE A 117 -13.37 9.79 12.46
CA ILE A 117 -14.17 9.05 13.46
C ILE A 117 -13.35 8.58 14.65
N GLY A 118 -12.11 9.01 14.76
CA GLY A 118 -11.17 8.70 15.84
C GLY A 118 -9.85 9.40 15.60
N GLU A 119 -8.87 9.16 16.44
CA GLU A 119 -7.55 9.78 16.27
C GLU A 119 -6.85 9.33 14.99
N ARG A 120 -7.01 8.05 14.61
CA ARG A 120 -6.32 7.39 13.50
C ARG A 120 -7.25 6.79 12.46
N MET A 121 -8.56 7.03 12.59
CA MET A 121 -9.54 6.44 11.69
C MET A 121 -10.39 7.51 11.00
N HIS A 122 -10.54 7.34 9.70
CA HIS A 122 -11.44 8.14 8.87
C HIS A 122 -12.47 7.23 8.21
N LYS A 123 -13.68 7.75 8.06
CA LYS A 123 -14.74 7.13 7.28
C LYS A 123 -14.87 7.88 5.96
N VAL A 124 -14.82 7.14 4.87
CA VAL A 124 -15.07 7.62 3.50
C VAL A 124 -16.41 7.04 3.06
N THR A 125 -17.37 7.89 2.76
CA THR A 125 -18.70 7.48 2.33
C THR A 125 -18.92 7.86 0.87
N GLU A 126 -19.30 6.88 0.06
CA GLU A 126 -19.67 7.09 -1.33
C GLU A 126 -20.84 6.17 -1.71
N ARG A 127 -21.97 6.77 -2.17
CA ARG A 127 -23.16 6.04 -2.63
C ARG A 127 -23.71 4.99 -1.64
N GLY A 128 -23.69 5.31 -0.35
CA GLY A 128 -24.18 4.43 0.71
C GLY A 128 -23.24 3.30 1.09
N ILE A 129 -22.01 3.33 0.59
CA ILE A 129 -20.92 2.45 0.99
C ILE A 129 -19.95 3.24 1.84
N ASP A 130 -19.53 2.66 2.94
CA ASP A 130 -18.58 3.21 3.89
C ASP A 130 -17.27 2.42 3.85
N GLU A 131 -16.17 3.13 3.69
CA GLU A 131 -14.82 2.60 3.92
C GLU A 131 -14.22 3.23 5.18
N TYR A 132 -13.53 2.43 5.95
CA TYR A 132 -12.90 2.82 7.20
C TYR A 132 -11.39 2.68 7.07
N TRP A 133 -10.71 3.81 7.03
CA TRP A 133 -9.27 3.91 6.86
C TRP A 133 -8.60 4.16 8.19
N PHE A 134 -7.75 3.24 8.61
CA PHE A 134 -6.86 3.36 9.75
C PHE A 134 -5.44 3.60 9.22
N THR A 135 -4.79 4.68 9.60
CA THR A 135 -3.51 5.07 9.03
C THR A 135 -2.50 5.51 10.07
N SER A 136 -1.24 5.24 9.78
CA SER A 136 -0.08 5.65 10.59
C SER A 136 -0.22 5.24 12.06
N GLY A 137 -0.83 4.08 12.32
CA GLY A 137 -0.99 3.54 13.67
C GLY A 137 0.36 3.18 14.27
N LEU A 138 0.64 3.71 15.46
CA LEU A 138 1.84 3.48 16.26
C LEU A 138 1.46 2.92 17.62
N SER A 139 2.37 2.21 18.26
CA SER A 139 2.18 1.66 19.61
C SER A 139 3.37 1.96 20.50
N ASP A 140 3.10 2.36 21.74
CA ASP A 140 4.12 2.68 22.75
C ASP A 140 4.68 1.42 23.45
N SER A 141 4.13 0.23 23.18
CA SER A 141 4.63 -1.02 23.76
C SER A 141 6.00 -1.42 23.23
N GLU A 142 6.72 -2.21 24.01
CA GLU A 142 8.04 -2.69 23.63
C GLU A 142 7.96 -3.92 22.70
N GLY A 143 8.82 -3.92 21.67
CA GLY A 143 9.00 -5.03 20.74
C GLY A 143 7.92 -5.18 19.67
N SER A 144 8.29 -5.77 18.56
CA SER A 144 7.43 -5.88 17.38
C SER A 144 6.19 -6.76 17.61
N TYR A 145 6.28 -7.78 18.44
CA TYR A 145 5.12 -8.63 18.81
C TYR A 145 4.03 -7.80 19.51
N SER A 146 4.38 -7.16 20.63
CA SER A 146 3.42 -6.41 21.44
C SER A 146 2.84 -5.22 20.67
N GLN A 147 3.68 -4.52 19.89
CA GLN A 147 3.22 -3.42 19.05
C GLN A 147 2.22 -3.90 18.00
N THR A 148 2.48 -5.03 17.34
CA THR A 148 1.55 -5.60 16.35
C THR A 148 0.22 -5.99 16.99
N VAL A 149 0.25 -6.67 18.13
CA VAL A 149 -0.96 -7.06 18.87
C VAL A 149 -1.79 -5.81 19.24
N ASN A 150 -1.15 -4.78 19.80
CA ASN A 150 -1.86 -3.58 20.21
C ASN A 150 -2.46 -2.81 19.03
N LEU A 151 -1.72 -2.68 17.93
CA LEU A 151 -2.22 -1.99 16.73
C LEU A 151 -3.41 -2.71 16.08
N LEU A 152 -3.36 -4.05 16.00
CA LEU A 152 -4.48 -4.83 15.47
C LEU A 152 -5.69 -4.83 16.41
N ASN A 153 -5.49 -4.82 17.73
CA ASN A 153 -6.57 -4.67 18.71
C ASN A 153 -7.18 -3.26 18.67
N GLU A 154 -6.37 -2.21 18.48
CA GLU A 154 -6.87 -0.84 18.27
C GLU A 154 -7.73 -0.75 17.00
N LEU A 155 -7.26 -1.33 15.89
CA LEU A 155 -8.04 -1.44 14.66
C LEU A 155 -9.36 -2.19 14.88
N SER A 156 -9.31 -3.37 15.53
CA SER A 156 -10.51 -4.17 15.82
C SER A 156 -11.52 -3.39 16.66
N SER A 157 -11.06 -2.76 17.76
CA SER A 157 -11.93 -1.95 18.62
C SER A 157 -12.55 -0.76 17.88
N GLY A 158 -11.77 -0.12 16.99
CA GLY A 158 -12.28 0.96 16.14
C GLY A 158 -13.36 0.49 15.17
N LEU A 159 -13.22 -0.69 14.59
CA LEU A 159 -14.22 -1.32 13.72
C LEU A 159 -15.46 -1.75 14.51
N GLU A 160 -15.28 -2.37 15.67
CA GLU A 160 -16.37 -2.80 16.55
C GLU A 160 -17.24 -1.62 17.01
N ALA A 161 -16.63 -0.46 17.28
CA ALA A 161 -17.36 0.78 17.58
C ALA A 161 -18.25 1.26 16.42
N GLN A 162 -18.00 0.78 15.19
CA GLN A 162 -18.83 1.04 14.00
C GLN A 162 -19.77 -0.15 13.68
N GLY A 163 -19.86 -1.16 14.54
CA GLY A 163 -20.64 -2.37 14.30
C GLY A 163 -20.03 -3.35 13.29
N LEU A 164 -18.72 -3.26 13.07
CA LEU A 164 -17.95 -4.06 12.11
C LEU A 164 -17.01 -5.02 12.82
N THR A 165 -16.46 -5.99 12.09
CA THR A 165 -15.46 -6.93 12.61
C THR A 165 -14.19 -6.93 11.76
N LEU A 166 -13.09 -7.36 12.37
CA LEU A 166 -11.83 -7.51 11.63
C LEU A 166 -11.97 -8.58 10.54
N GLU A 167 -12.62 -9.69 10.85
CA GLU A 167 -12.83 -10.83 9.95
C GLU A 167 -13.71 -10.46 8.75
N SER A 168 -14.89 -9.89 8.99
CA SER A 168 -15.88 -9.69 7.93
C SER A 168 -15.65 -8.43 7.09
N ASN A 169 -14.96 -7.43 7.62
CA ASN A 169 -14.91 -6.10 7.01
C ASN A 169 -13.50 -5.65 6.61
N CYS A 170 -12.44 -6.05 7.32
CA CYS A 170 -11.09 -5.63 7.00
C CYS A 170 -10.57 -6.34 5.74
N MET A 171 -10.35 -5.60 4.68
CA MET A 171 -9.98 -6.18 3.38
C MET A 171 -8.49 -6.04 3.05
N ARG A 172 -7.78 -5.09 3.68
CA ARG A 172 -6.39 -4.83 3.39
C ARG A 172 -5.65 -4.25 4.59
N THR A 173 -4.42 -4.72 4.83
CA THR A 173 -3.49 -4.15 5.82
C THR A 173 -2.11 -3.93 5.21
N TRP A 174 -1.39 -2.93 5.71
CA TRP A 174 0.03 -2.68 5.45
C TRP A 174 0.75 -2.62 6.79
N LEU A 175 1.72 -3.49 6.97
CA LEU A 175 2.58 -3.55 8.15
C LEU A 175 3.97 -3.09 7.74
N PHE A 176 4.31 -1.85 8.13
CA PHE A 176 5.64 -1.30 7.90
C PHE A 176 6.51 -1.62 9.10
N VAL A 177 7.57 -2.38 8.85
CA VAL A 177 8.37 -3.01 9.91
C VAL A 177 9.78 -2.41 9.91
N GLN A 178 10.13 -1.72 10.97
CA GLN A 178 11.49 -1.20 11.15
C GLN A 178 12.48 -2.34 11.35
N ASN A 179 13.57 -2.35 10.56
CA ASN A 179 14.59 -3.39 10.59
C ASN A 179 13.93 -4.79 10.46
N ILE A 180 13.32 -5.01 9.31
CA ILE A 180 12.46 -6.17 9.04
C ILE A 180 13.18 -7.49 9.25
N ASP A 181 14.47 -7.58 8.95
CA ASP A 181 15.28 -8.79 9.13
C ASP A 181 15.35 -9.24 10.61
N VAL A 182 15.13 -8.31 11.56
CA VAL A 182 15.12 -8.59 12.99
C VAL A 182 13.69 -8.68 13.55
N ASN A 183 12.81 -7.77 13.15
CA ASN A 183 11.52 -7.57 13.78
C ASN A 183 10.36 -8.36 13.14
N TYR A 184 10.53 -8.90 11.94
CA TYR A 184 9.43 -9.53 11.18
C TYR A 184 8.81 -10.74 11.88
N LYS A 185 9.64 -11.54 12.58
CA LYS A 185 9.11 -12.70 13.32
C LYS A 185 8.10 -12.28 14.38
N GLY A 186 8.39 -11.24 15.16
CA GLY A 186 7.45 -10.71 16.16
C GLY A 186 6.16 -10.19 15.53
N VAL A 187 6.26 -9.54 14.35
CA VAL A 187 5.07 -9.08 13.61
C VAL A 187 4.19 -10.25 13.17
N VAL A 188 4.78 -11.31 12.62
CA VAL A 188 4.05 -12.51 12.21
C VAL A 188 3.39 -13.19 13.40
N ASP A 189 4.13 -13.40 14.50
CA ASP A 189 3.62 -14.05 15.70
C ASP A 189 2.47 -13.23 16.32
N GLY A 190 2.63 -11.90 16.42
CA GLY A 190 1.60 -10.99 16.96
C GLY A 190 0.33 -10.96 16.10
N ARG A 191 0.49 -10.86 14.78
CA ARG A 191 -0.64 -10.94 13.85
C ARG A 191 -1.38 -12.27 13.95
N ASN A 192 -0.65 -13.38 13.96
CA ASN A 192 -1.25 -14.71 14.04
C ASN A 192 -2.04 -14.88 15.34
N ALA A 193 -1.54 -14.37 16.47
CA ALA A 193 -2.23 -14.43 17.77
C ALA A 193 -3.56 -13.64 17.73
N VAL A 194 -3.58 -12.45 17.13
CA VAL A 194 -4.81 -11.66 17.00
C VAL A 194 -5.77 -12.32 16.02
N PHE A 195 -5.29 -12.82 14.88
CA PHE A 195 -6.11 -13.47 13.88
C PHE A 195 -6.85 -14.71 14.44
N ASP A 196 -6.18 -15.52 15.25
CA ASP A 196 -6.81 -16.67 15.92
C ASP A 196 -8.00 -16.25 16.80
N LEU A 197 -7.90 -15.09 17.49
CA LEU A 197 -8.97 -14.56 18.34
C LEU A 197 -10.16 -14.03 17.55
N HIS A 198 -9.94 -13.58 16.32
CA HIS A 198 -10.96 -12.98 15.46
C HIS A 198 -11.46 -13.92 14.35
N GLY A 199 -11.20 -15.23 14.44
CA GLY A 199 -11.73 -16.22 13.48
C GLY A 199 -11.04 -16.20 12.11
N LEU A 200 -9.90 -15.50 11.96
CA LEU A 200 -9.08 -15.50 10.75
C LEU A 200 -8.13 -16.69 10.78
N THR A 201 -8.56 -17.80 10.22
CA THR A 201 -7.89 -19.10 10.30
C THR A 201 -7.70 -19.73 8.91
N PRO A 202 -6.93 -20.82 8.79
CA PRO A 202 -6.82 -21.54 7.51
C PRO A 202 -8.14 -22.11 6.98
N ASP A 203 -9.13 -22.30 7.84
CA ASP A 203 -10.45 -22.85 7.49
C ASP A 203 -11.47 -21.78 7.08
N THR A 204 -11.14 -20.50 7.34
CA THR A 204 -11.92 -19.33 6.93
C THR A 204 -11.19 -18.59 5.82
N HIS A 205 -10.59 -17.46 6.14
CA HIS A 205 -9.73 -16.68 5.27
C HIS A 205 -8.77 -15.81 6.10
N PHE A 206 -7.88 -15.11 5.42
CA PHE A 206 -7.05 -14.07 6.00
C PHE A 206 -7.32 -12.72 5.33
N ILE A 207 -6.64 -11.68 5.76
CA ILE A 207 -6.69 -10.34 5.17
C ILE A 207 -5.54 -10.18 4.18
N ALA A 208 -5.77 -9.58 3.01
CA ALA A 208 -4.69 -9.22 2.10
C ALA A 208 -3.72 -8.25 2.79
N SER A 209 -2.42 -8.51 2.70
CA SER A 209 -1.43 -7.77 3.50
C SER A 209 -0.09 -7.63 2.79
N THR A 210 0.57 -6.49 3.03
CA THR A 210 2.00 -6.30 2.74
C THR A 210 2.73 -6.12 4.05
N GLY A 211 3.77 -6.92 4.29
CA GLY A 211 4.71 -6.77 5.40
C GLY A 211 6.09 -6.43 4.86
N ILE A 212 6.50 -5.18 4.97
CA ILE A 212 7.67 -4.63 4.28
C ILE A 212 8.47 -3.71 5.20
N GLU A 213 9.76 -3.53 4.94
CA GLU A 213 10.57 -2.54 5.66
C GLU A 213 9.91 -1.16 5.59
N GLY A 214 9.84 -0.49 6.71
CA GLY A 214 9.38 0.89 6.82
C GLY A 214 9.59 1.38 8.23
N ARG A 215 9.96 2.64 8.38
CA ARG A 215 10.28 3.24 9.67
C ARG A 215 9.54 4.56 9.88
N THR A 216 9.49 5.00 11.12
CA THR A 216 8.95 6.30 11.53
C THR A 216 10.06 7.21 12.00
N ALA A 217 9.70 8.43 12.38
CA ALA A 217 10.64 9.36 13.02
C ALA A 217 11.19 8.83 14.36
N ASP A 218 10.39 8.08 15.10
CA ASP A 218 10.80 7.48 16.38
C ASP A 218 11.27 6.04 16.17
N CYS A 219 12.55 5.78 16.42
CA CYS A 219 13.17 4.47 16.29
C CYS A 219 12.68 3.41 17.30
N ARG A 220 11.90 3.80 18.32
CA ARG A 220 11.25 2.86 19.26
C ARG A 220 10.05 2.15 18.59
N ASN A 221 9.43 2.79 17.61
CA ASN A 221 8.34 2.19 16.86
C ASN A 221 8.89 1.14 15.88
N LYS A 222 8.63 -0.13 16.18
CA LYS A 222 9.06 -1.28 15.37
C LYS A 222 8.07 -1.62 14.28
N VAL A 223 6.81 -1.22 14.46
CA VAL A 223 5.71 -1.53 13.53
C VAL A 223 4.83 -0.29 13.38
N MET A 224 4.40 -0.04 12.15
CA MET A 224 3.33 0.88 11.82
C MET A 224 2.27 0.12 11.02
N LEU A 225 1.01 0.42 11.26
CA LEU A 225 -0.13 -0.24 10.62
C LEU A 225 -0.97 0.78 9.85
N ASP A 226 -1.22 0.52 8.58
CA ASP A 226 -2.33 1.06 7.82
C ASP A 226 -3.33 -0.06 7.50
N ALA A 227 -4.62 0.25 7.48
CA ALA A 227 -5.65 -0.72 7.14
C ALA A 227 -6.86 -0.05 6.49
N VAL A 228 -7.62 -0.83 5.73
CA VAL A 228 -8.91 -0.42 5.19
C VAL A 228 -9.94 -1.53 5.36
N ALA A 229 -11.11 -1.16 5.85
CA ALA A 229 -12.29 -2.00 5.97
C ALA A 229 -13.45 -1.40 5.16
N VAL A 230 -14.40 -2.22 4.76
CA VAL A 230 -15.55 -1.81 3.95
C VAL A 230 -16.85 -2.33 4.52
N SER A 231 -17.90 -1.53 4.39
CA SER A 231 -19.28 -1.90 4.72
C SER A 231 -20.26 -1.21 3.80
N GLY A 232 -21.29 -1.91 3.39
CA GLY A 232 -22.36 -1.33 2.58
C GLY A 232 -23.21 -2.37 1.86
N PRO A 233 -24.38 -1.97 1.35
CA PRO A 233 -25.27 -2.89 0.65
C PRO A 233 -24.63 -3.36 -0.66
N GLY A 234 -24.66 -4.67 -0.90
CA GLY A 234 -24.17 -5.28 -2.14
C GLY A 234 -22.66 -5.38 -2.27
N VAL A 235 -21.90 -4.99 -1.23
CA VAL A 235 -20.44 -5.18 -1.21
C VAL A 235 -20.13 -6.66 -0.97
N LEU A 236 -19.25 -7.23 -1.81
CA LEU A 236 -18.75 -8.59 -1.65
C LEU A 236 -17.21 -8.55 -1.64
N VAL A 237 -16.62 -9.36 -0.78
CA VAL A 237 -15.16 -9.50 -0.68
C VAL A 237 -14.75 -10.91 -1.11
N LYS A 238 -13.79 -11.00 -2.02
CA LYS A 238 -13.23 -12.28 -2.51
C LYS A 238 -11.71 -12.27 -2.34
N HIS A 239 -11.14 -13.42 -2.03
CA HIS A 239 -9.71 -13.58 -1.80
C HIS A 239 -9.02 -14.24 -2.99
N LEU A 240 -7.81 -13.77 -3.31
CA LEU A 240 -6.99 -14.25 -4.40
C LEU A 240 -5.86 -15.13 -3.88
N HIS A 241 -5.57 -16.19 -4.60
CA HIS A 241 -4.60 -17.20 -4.18
C HIS A 241 -3.46 -17.44 -5.18
N GLY A 242 -3.74 -17.38 -6.48
CA GLY A 242 -2.75 -17.57 -7.54
C GLY A 242 -2.12 -18.97 -7.54
N GLU A 243 -2.84 -20.02 -7.19
CA GLU A 243 -2.31 -21.37 -6.85
C GLU A 243 -1.47 -22.03 -7.95
N SER A 244 -1.62 -21.60 -9.21
CA SER A 244 -0.74 -22.07 -10.30
C SER A 244 0.71 -21.60 -10.15
N HIS A 245 0.94 -20.46 -9.49
CA HIS A 245 2.24 -19.80 -9.37
C HIS A 245 2.67 -19.55 -7.93
N LEU A 246 1.71 -19.49 -7.02
CA LEU A 246 1.90 -19.13 -5.61
C LEU A 246 1.32 -20.22 -4.70
N ASN A 247 1.93 -20.42 -3.55
CA ASN A 247 1.39 -21.28 -2.51
C ASN A 247 0.50 -20.52 -1.54
N ARG A 248 -0.37 -21.23 -0.82
CA ARG A 248 -1.10 -20.67 0.32
C ARG A 248 -0.10 -20.22 1.39
N THR A 249 -0.28 -19.02 1.93
CA THR A 249 0.66 -18.42 2.87
C THR A 249 0.71 -19.16 4.20
N SER A 250 -0.41 -19.76 4.63
CA SER A 250 -0.51 -20.61 5.82
C SER A 250 0.45 -21.80 5.81
N GLN A 251 0.83 -22.32 4.65
CA GLN A 251 1.75 -23.46 4.50
C GLN A 251 3.17 -23.18 5.04
N TYR A 252 3.55 -21.90 5.19
CA TYR A 252 4.85 -21.51 5.74
C TYR A 252 4.75 -20.58 6.95
N GLY A 253 3.61 -20.63 7.64
CA GLY A 253 3.43 -20.00 8.95
C GLY A 253 3.10 -18.51 8.93
N VAL A 254 2.84 -17.92 7.76
CA VAL A 254 2.32 -16.55 7.65
C VAL A 254 0.85 -16.58 7.26
N ARG A 255 0.09 -15.60 7.76
CA ARG A 255 -1.36 -15.55 7.61
C ARG A 255 -1.76 -14.27 6.90
N PHE A 256 -1.86 -14.33 5.58
CA PHE A 256 -2.40 -13.24 4.74
C PHE A 256 -2.91 -13.82 3.42
N GLU A 257 -3.79 -13.11 2.73
CA GLU A 257 -4.21 -13.43 1.37
C GLU A 257 -3.32 -12.76 0.33
N ARG A 258 -3.12 -13.41 -0.82
CA ARG A 258 -2.31 -12.87 -1.92
C ARG A 258 -2.91 -11.63 -2.55
N GLY A 259 -4.21 -11.44 -2.37
CA GLY A 259 -4.95 -10.26 -2.78
C GLY A 259 -6.41 -10.36 -2.40
N THR A 260 -7.09 -9.23 -2.52
CA THR A 260 -8.53 -9.12 -2.26
C THR A 260 -9.20 -8.40 -3.43
N VAL A 261 -10.34 -8.92 -3.87
CA VAL A 261 -11.26 -8.23 -4.76
C VAL A 261 -12.43 -7.73 -3.93
N VAL A 262 -12.68 -6.44 -3.95
CA VAL A 262 -13.89 -5.83 -3.41
C VAL A 262 -14.82 -5.53 -4.58
N GLU A 263 -15.94 -6.24 -4.61
CA GLU A 263 -17.01 -5.99 -5.58
C GLU A 263 -17.99 -4.98 -4.98
N TYR A 264 -17.99 -3.79 -5.54
CA TYR A 264 -19.00 -2.77 -5.28
C TYR A 264 -20.15 -2.92 -6.29
N PRO A 265 -21.33 -2.34 -6.05
CA PRO A 265 -22.42 -2.38 -7.04
C PRO A 265 -22.07 -1.78 -8.40
N ASP A 266 -21.08 -0.92 -8.48
CA ASP A 266 -20.72 -0.09 -9.64
C ASP A 266 -19.29 -0.30 -10.15
N ARG A 267 -18.42 -1.00 -9.40
CA ARG A 267 -17.03 -1.26 -9.78
C ARG A 267 -16.44 -2.43 -9.01
N ARG A 268 -15.28 -2.86 -9.42
CA ARG A 268 -14.43 -3.79 -8.66
C ARG A 268 -13.08 -3.16 -8.39
N GLN A 269 -12.63 -3.24 -7.15
CA GLN A 269 -11.27 -2.88 -6.75
C GLN A 269 -10.49 -4.14 -6.38
N VAL A 270 -9.26 -4.21 -6.85
CA VAL A 270 -8.35 -5.34 -6.62
C VAL A 270 -7.13 -4.84 -5.86
N TYR A 271 -6.90 -5.38 -4.70
CA TYR A 271 -5.72 -5.10 -3.88
C TYR A 271 -4.78 -6.29 -3.94
N ILE A 272 -3.68 -6.18 -4.67
CA ILE A 272 -2.63 -7.20 -4.69
C ILE A 272 -1.69 -6.96 -3.52
N SER A 273 -1.54 -7.97 -2.67
CA SER A 273 -0.57 -7.98 -1.56
C SER A 273 0.87 -7.92 -2.06
N GLY A 274 1.79 -7.54 -1.19
CA GLY A 274 3.21 -7.64 -1.47
C GLY A 274 3.55 -9.03 -2.03
N THR A 275 4.05 -9.03 -3.26
CA THR A 275 4.33 -10.24 -4.04
C THR A 275 5.75 -10.20 -4.55
N ALA A 276 6.52 -11.27 -4.32
CA ALA A 276 7.91 -11.40 -4.70
C ALA A 276 8.13 -12.63 -5.61
N SER A 277 9.38 -12.91 -5.95
CA SER A 277 9.78 -14.08 -6.76
C SER A 277 9.70 -15.37 -5.96
N ILE A 278 8.56 -16.05 -6.01
CA ILE A 278 8.28 -17.31 -5.30
C ILE A 278 7.55 -18.29 -6.24
N ASP A 279 7.67 -19.59 -6.00
CA ASP A 279 6.89 -20.61 -6.67
C ASP A 279 5.71 -21.12 -5.82
N ASN A 280 4.93 -22.03 -6.39
CA ASN A 280 3.77 -22.64 -5.73
C ASN A 280 4.13 -23.68 -4.65
N LYS A 281 5.42 -23.85 -4.35
CA LYS A 281 5.94 -24.65 -3.23
C LYS A 281 6.53 -23.77 -2.13
N GLY A 282 6.47 -22.44 -2.28
CA GLY A 282 7.01 -21.49 -1.31
C GLY A 282 8.50 -21.28 -1.41
N LYS A 283 9.15 -21.74 -2.49
CA LYS A 283 10.58 -21.59 -2.73
C LYS A 283 10.86 -20.24 -3.39
N ILE A 284 11.88 -19.53 -2.91
CA ILE A 284 12.44 -18.35 -3.59
C ILE A 284 13.05 -18.80 -4.92
N LEU A 285 12.68 -18.14 -5.99
CA LEU A 285 13.24 -18.37 -7.32
C LEU A 285 14.26 -17.31 -7.66
N TYR A 286 15.29 -17.72 -8.40
CA TYR A 286 16.32 -16.85 -8.97
C TYR A 286 17.09 -16.02 -7.93
N GLU A 287 17.48 -16.64 -6.80
CA GLU A 287 18.24 -15.98 -5.75
C GLU A 287 19.49 -15.28 -6.32
N GLY A 288 19.70 -14.01 -5.92
CA GLY A 288 20.81 -13.19 -6.39
C GLY A 288 20.68 -12.61 -7.81
N ASP A 289 19.59 -12.90 -8.54
CA ASP A 289 19.34 -12.39 -9.90
C ASP A 289 18.15 -11.44 -9.90
N ILE A 290 18.42 -10.14 -9.81
CA ILE A 290 17.37 -9.10 -9.72
C ILE A 290 16.48 -9.05 -10.96
N VAL A 291 17.03 -9.26 -12.15
CA VAL A 291 16.28 -9.23 -13.42
C VAL A 291 15.25 -10.35 -13.44
N ARG A 292 15.70 -11.59 -13.22
CA ARG A 292 14.80 -12.75 -13.21
C ARG A 292 13.82 -12.74 -12.05
N GLN A 293 14.22 -12.21 -10.88
CA GLN A 293 13.29 -12.01 -9.77
C GLN A 293 12.21 -10.99 -10.11
N THR A 294 12.57 -9.88 -10.76
CA THR A 294 11.60 -8.86 -11.21
C THR A 294 10.62 -9.44 -12.22
N GLU A 295 11.08 -10.17 -13.21
CA GLU A 295 10.23 -10.83 -14.20
C GLU A 295 9.26 -11.82 -13.55
N ARG A 296 9.76 -12.69 -12.64
CA ARG A 296 8.94 -13.67 -11.93
C ARG A 296 7.91 -13.02 -11.00
N MET A 297 8.29 -11.96 -10.32
CA MET A 297 7.38 -11.16 -9.50
C MET A 297 6.23 -10.60 -10.35
N ILE A 298 6.53 -10.04 -11.53
CA ILE A 298 5.52 -9.54 -12.47
C ILE A 298 4.59 -10.66 -12.95
N GLU A 299 5.12 -11.84 -13.28
CA GLU A 299 4.32 -13.03 -13.64
C GLU A 299 3.37 -13.43 -12.50
N ASN A 300 3.85 -13.45 -11.27
CA ASN A 300 3.04 -13.78 -10.10
C ASN A 300 1.88 -12.77 -9.90
N VAL A 301 2.15 -11.48 -10.06
CA VAL A 301 1.11 -10.43 -9.99
C VAL A 301 0.12 -10.56 -11.16
N GLU A 302 0.60 -10.87 -12.37
CA GLU A 302 -0.27 -11.07 -13.53
C GLU A 302 -1.26 -12.20 -13.31
N VAL A 303 -0.84 -13.30 -12.70
CA VAL A 303 -1.72 -14.44 -12.37
C VAL A 303 -2.81 -14.04 -11.39
N LEU A 304 -2.47 -13.26 -10.36
CA LEU A 304 -3.46 -12.76 -9.40
C LEU A 304 -4.45 -11.78 -10.04
N LEU A 305 -3.99 -10.88 -10.91
CA LEU A 305 -4.86 -9.99 -11.66
C LEU A 305 -5.80 -10.77 -12.61
N LYS A 306 -5.30 -11.80 -13.28
CA LYS A 306 -6.13 -12.68 -14.12
C LYS A 306 -7.17 -13.46 -13.32
N GLU A 307 -6.83 -13.96 -12.12
CA GLU A 307 -7.78 -14.60 -11.20
C GLU A 307 -8.86 -13.61 -10.76
N ALA A 308 -8.50 -12.35 -10.55
CA ALA A 308 -9.45 -11.27 -10.27
C ALA A 308 -10.32 -10.89 -11.49
N GLY A 309 -10.02 -11.34 -12.69
CA GLY A 309 -10.75 -11.00 -13.93
C GLY A 309 -10.26 -9.71 -14.62
N CYS A 310 -9.05 -9.26 -14.30
CA CYS A 310 -8.44 -8.05 -14.88
C CYS A 310 -6.98 -8.28 -15.30
N GLY A 311 -6.28 -7.25 -15.66
CA GLY A 311 -4.86 -7.28 -16.02
C GLY A 311 -4.16 -5.95 -15.71
N PHE A 312 -2.91 -5.84 -16.11
CA PHE A 312 -2.11 -4.62 -15.86
C PHE A 312 -2.71 -3.34 -16.46
N SER A 313 -3.53 -3.43 -17.50
CA SER A 313 -4.23 -2.28 -18.09
C SER A 313 -5.27 -1.63 -17.16
N GLN A 314 -5.71 -2.35 -16.12
CA GLN A 314 -6.62 -1.87 -15.08
C GLN A 314 -5.89 -1.41 -13.81
N VAL A 315 -4.57 -1.57 -13.73
CA VAL A 315 -3.79 -1.13 -12.56
C VAL A 315 -3.68 0.39 -12.54
N GLY A 316 -4.15 1.01 -11.45
CA GLY A 316 -4.12 2.45 -11.22
C GLY A 316 -2.80 2.95 -10.66
N CYS A 317 -2.17 2.15 -9.79
CA CYS A 317 -0.85 2.45 -9.22
C CYS A 317 -0.10 1.20 -8.77
N MET A 318 1.22 1.34 -8.70
CA MET A 318 2.15 0.31 -8.19
C MET A 318 3.09 0.91 -7.15
N ILE A 319 3.44 0.11 -6.12
CA ILE A 319 4.56 0.39 -5.23
C ILE A 319 5.56 -0.76 -5.39
N VAL A 320 6.80 -0.41 -5.72
CA VAL A 320 7.88 -1.37 -5.93
C VAL A 320 8.94 -1.16 -4.86
N TYR A 321 9.24 -2.22 -4.15
CA TYR A 321 10.16 -2.26 -3.03
C TYR A 321 11.45 -2.96 -3.44
N LEU A 322 12.58 -2.30 -3.31
CA LEU A 322 13.89 -2.88 -3.56
C LEU A 322 14.67 -3.03 -2.24
N ARG A 323 15.23 -4.20 -2.04
CA ARG A 323 16.12 -4.47 -0.90
C ARG A 323 17.42 -3.68 -1.01
N ASP A 324 18.00 -3.61 -2.20
CA ASP A 324 19.24 -2.90 -2.50
C ASP A 324 18.99 -1.75 -3.48
N ALA A 325 19.40 -0.54 -3.09
CA ALA A 325 19.30 0.63 -3.95
C ALA A 325 20.14 0.50 -5.25
N ALA A 326 21.19 -0.33 -5.24
CA ALA A 326 22.03 -0.59 -6.42
C ALA A 326 21.25 -1.26 -7.57
N ASP A 327 20.16 -1.97 -7.26
CA ASP A 327 19.31 -2.63 -8.25
C ASP A 327 18.33 -1.67 -8.96
N TYR A 328 18.22 -0.43 -8.48
CA TYR A 328 17.23 0.51 -8.98
C TYR A 328 17.30 0.75 -10.49
N ALA A 329 18.49 0.99 -11.03
CA ALA A 329 18.63 1.38 -12.43
C ALA A 329 18.06 0.32 -13.38
N VAL A 330 18.38 -0.96 -13.15
CA VAL A 330 17.94 -2.07 -14.00
C VAL A 330 16.45 -2.36 -13.81
N VAL A 331 15.93 -2.30 -12.57
CA VAL A 331 14.51 -2.52 -12.33
C VAL A 331 13.66 -1.38 -12.90
N ASN A 332 14.11 -0.13 -12.75
CA ASN A 332 13.41 1.03 -13.31
C ASN A 332 13.33 0.95 -14.84
N GLU A 333 14.39 0.49 -15.52
CA GLU A 333 14.39 0.31 -16.98
C GLU A 333 13.39 -0.77 -17.42
N LEU A 334 13.33 -1.91 -16.70
CA LEU A 334 12.35 -2.97 -16.95
C LEU A 334 10.91 -2.44 -16.81
N PHE A 335 10.63 -1.65 -15.77
CA PHE A 335 9.31 -1.07 -15.56
C PHE A 335 8.97 0.04 -16.55
N ASN A 336 9.94 0.86 -16.97
CA ASN A 336 9.75 1.87 -18.01
C ASN A 336 9.38 1.23 -19.35
N THR A 337 9.99 0.09 -19.67
CA THR A 337 9.69 -0.67 -20.88
C THR A 337 8.31 -1.35 -20.81
N ARG A 338 7.99 -1.97 -19.67
CA ARG A 338 6.80 -2.83 -19.56
C ARG A 338 5.54 -2.06 -19.16
N PHE A 339 5.68 -0.99 -18.37
CA PHE A 339 4.58 -0.19 -17.83
C PHE A 339 4.89 1.31 -17.93
N PRO A 340 5.11 1.86 -19.12
CA PRO A 340 5.61 3.23 -19.30
C PRO A 340 4.70 4.27 -18.62
N ASP A 341 3.39 4.10 -18.69
CA ASP A 341 2.38 5.08 -18.29
C ASP A 341 1.84 4.87 -16.86
N CYS A 342 2.01 3.66 -16.29
CA CYS A 342 1.42 3.34 -15.00
C CYS A 342 2.07 4.14 -13.87
N PRO A 343 1.28 4.88 -13.05
CA PRO A 343 1.79 5.55 -11.86
C PRO A 343 2.49 4.57 -10.92
N ARG A 344 3.73 4.85 -10.55
CA ARG A 344 4.47 4.02 -9.62
C ARG A 344 5.46 4.81 -8.80
N VAL A 345 5.69 4.34 -7.59
CA VAL A 345 6.82 4.76 -6.76
C VAL A 345 7.73 3.56 -6.54
N MET A 346 9.03 3.77 -6.64
CA MET A 346 10.05 2.78 -6.30
C MET A 346 10.81 3.28 -5.08
N VAL A 347 10.83 2.47 -4.03
CA VAL A 347 11.43 2.85 -2.75
C VAL A 347 12.41 1.78 -2.26
N GLN A 348 13.39 2.23 -1.49
CA GLN A 348 14.26 1.32 -0.77
C GLN A 348 13.50 0.77 0.45
N ALA A 349 13.21 -0.53 0.41
CA ALA A 349 12.57 -1.23 1.49
C ALA A 349 12.91 -2.73 1.41
N PRO A 350 13.77 -3.25 2.30
CA PRO A 350 14.03 -4.66 2.42
C PRO A 350 12.76 -5.50 2.52
N VAL A 351 12.74 -6.58 1.75
CA VAL A 351 11.65 -7.57 1.75
C VAL A 351 11.87 -8.55 2.91
N CYS A 352 10.79 -9.13 3.41
CA CYS A 352 10.77 -9.91 4.65
C CYS A 352 11.63 -11.20 4.66
N ARG A 353 12.12 -11.65 3.52
CA ARG A 353 13.13 -12.73 3.40
C ARG A 353 14.36 -12.19 2.67
N PRO A 354 15.58 -12.40 3.19
CA PRO A 354 16.81 -11.85 2.59
C PRO A 354 17.06 -12.27 1.14
N GLY A 355 16.58 -13.44 0.72
CA GLY A 355 16.72 -13.92 -0.66
C GLY A 355 15.79 -13.23 -1.68
N TRP A 356 14.79 -12.47 -1.25
CA TRP A 356 13.97 -11.63 -2.12
C TRP A 356 14.61 -10.25 -2.28
N LEU A 357 14.94 -9.91 -3.49
CA LEU A 357 15.58 -8.64 -3.84
C LEU A 357 14.55 -7.56 -4.18
N VAL A 358 13.35 -7.98 -4.61
CA VAL A 358 12.28 -7.09 -5.06
C VAL A 358 10.91 -7.64 -4.65
N GLU A 359 10.00 -6.74 -4.32
CA GLU A 359 8.59 -7.01 -4.07
C GLU A 359 7.73 -5.90 -4.70
N MET A 360 6.51 -6.21 -5.13
CA MET A 360 5.57 -5.24 -5.67
C MET A 360 4.18 -5.48 -5.11
N GLU A 361 3.46 -4.40 -4.87
CA GLU A 361 2.02 -4.39 -4.70
C GLU A 361 1.36 -3.45 -5.71
N CYS A 362 0.09 -3.66 -5.99
CA CYS A 362 -0.67 -2.77 -6.86
C CYS A 362 -2.15 -2.75 -6.52
N ILE A 363 -2.82 -1.69 -6.98
CA ILE A 363 -4.27 -1.53 -6.91
C ILE A 363 -4.79 -1.43 -8.32
N ALA A 364 -5.78 -2.26 -8.66
CA ALA A 364 -6.50 -2.20 -9.94
C ALA A 364 -7.98 -1.89 -9.72
N ILE A 365 -8.60 -1.28 -10.72
CA ILE A 365 -10.03 -0.93 -10.71
C ILE A 365 -10.62 -1.11 -12.10
N TYR A 366 -11.84 -1.70 -12.17
CA TYR A 366 -12.57 -1.93 -13.40
C TYR A 366 -14.07 -2.15 -13.15
#